data_39fb0cf11725b807c1b942434f3e6113
#
_entry.id   39fb0cf11725b807c1b942434f3e6113
#
_cell.length_a   1.000
_cell.length_b   1.000
_cell.length_c   1.000
_cell.angle_alpha   90.00
_cell.angle_beta   90.00
_cell.angle_gamma   90.00
#
_symmetry.space_group_name_H-M   'P 1'
#
loop_
_entity.id
_entity.type
_entity.pdbx_description
1 polymer ?
#
loop_
_entity_poly.entity_id
_entity_poly.type
_entity_poly.pdbx_seq_one_letter_code
_entity_poly.pdbx_strand_id
1 'polypeptide(L)'
;MKRSRLFGRIVVLSLCAATIPTSAVSQPHMTSLQSAHSSDRSFGREAQQIADEWSAAMPQTTWSSHADISWYTAEGTEFTLTTPQQFAGLAKLVNSGKSMKGVTIKLGNDVDFSAHRFDEVIGKNNDNPFSGIFDGANHTISGVMISDPALGFIGFFGQTNQAVIRNTIIRNATVVGSAPAGALVCNIYNKGLVSNCHAYDCRVVSARFETSFGGSGAGSLVGGLLDESRIENSSATRVEVYSQGQSGAFISQAYNLCEVTNCFVADSKVIADVGLIGGFVGVNFAFFSGTESTFSNCYALNVEVASLDSGDQAVLGGFAGQVSANFIAKHCYVSAKVTGGKNPGAFVGMTADESMNCKYDGCFYNNEQNPGMVGIGNGVEIPAIAGMPEAAMKTADMAAKLNADQNPAPWLQANDVNNGWPYLKDNKPVVTSLAAPMFHDIRIWAAAGRIFIAGAPVGTSLQVYDMQGRRIYNEAAFADHDIAVSPGIYIVRAGESIAKVLAP
;
A
#
# COMPACT_ATOMS: atom_id res chain seq x y z
N MET A 1 -11.28 -47.70 -27.94
CA MET A 1 -11.73 -46.85 -26.83
C MET A 1 -10.73 -45.74 -26.63
N LYS A 2 -10.95 -44.58 -27.22
CA LYS A 2 -10.08 -43.39 -27.08
C LYS A 2 -10.66 -42.49 -26.01
N ARG A 3 -9.95 -42.30 -24.91
CA ARG A 3 -10.26 -41.26 -23.92
C ARG A 3 -9.57 -39.97 -24.35
N SER A 4 -10.34 -39.01 -24.81
CA SER A 4 -9.89 -37.65 -25.06
C SER A 4 -9.69 -36.93 -23.73
N ARG A 5 -8.48 -36.43 -23.50
CA ARG A 5 -8.18 -35.51 -22.40
C ARG A 5 -8.65 -34.09 -22.80
N LEU A 6 -9.68 -33.61 -22.15
CA LEU A 6 -10.12 -32.23 -22.24
C LEU A 6 -9.22 -31.39 -21.34
N PHE A 7 -8.30 -30.65 -21.91
CA PHE A 7 -7.60 -29.59 -21.21
C PHE A 7 -8.54 -28.39 -21.11
N GLY A 8 -9.06 -28.14 -19.90
CA GLY A 8 -9.84 -26.96 -19.60
C GLY A 8 -8.93 -25.71 -19.63
N ARG A 9 -9.11 -24.86 -20.62
CA ARG A 9 -8.65 -23.47 -20.58
C ARG A 9 -9.46 -22.79 -19.50
N ILE A 10 -8.82 -22.44 -18.40
CA ILE A 10 -9.37 -21.48 -17.44
C ILE A 10 -9.18 -20.11 -18.08
N VAL A 11 -10.21 -19.66 -18.74
CA VAL A 11 -10.37 -18.25 -19.12
C VAL A 11 -10.70 -17.56 -17.80
N VAL A 12 -9.84 -16.65 -17.35
CA VAL A 12 -10.22 -15.65 -16.35
C VAL A 12 -11.25 -14.76 -17.05
N LEU A 13 -12.50 -15.17 -16.93
CA LEU A 13 -13.63 -14.36 -17.34
C LEU A 13 -13.63 -13.10 -16.46
N SER A 14 -13.46 -11.96 -17.08
CA SER A 14 -14.27 -10.80 -16.76
C SER A 14 -15.70 -11.33 -16.61
N LEU A 15 -16.18 -11.50 -15.39
CA LEU A 15 -17.48 -12.11 -15.13
C LEU A 15 -18.58 -11.19 -15.66
N CYS A 16 -18.95 -11.40 -16.89
CA CYS A 16 -20.31 -11.15 -17.35
C CYS A 16 -21.23 -12.18 -16.69
N ALA A 17 -22.32 -11.70 -16.14
CA ALA A 17 -23.37 -12.42 -15.46
C ALA A 17 -23.61 -13.85 -15.96
N ALA A 18 -23.20 -14.85 -15.19
CA ALA A 18 -23.68 -16.21 -15.33
C ALA A 18 -24.83 -16.41 -14.32
N THR A 19 -26.01 -16.67 -14.85
CA THR A 19 -27.20 -17.03 -14.09
C THR A 19 -26.97 -18.32 -13.30
N ILE A 20 -26.82 -18.20 -11.99
CA ILE A 20 -26.84 -19.33 -11.06
C ILE A 20 -28.30 -19.57 -10.67
N PRO A 21 -28.81 -20.83 -10.66
CA PRO A 21 -30.17 -21.09 -10.26
C PRO A 21 -30.37 -20.74 -8.78
N THR A 22 -31.43 -19.98 -8.53
CA THR A 22 -31.84 -19.47 -7.23
C THR A 22 -32.25 -20.61 -6.29
N SER A 23 -31.39 -20.88 -5.30
CA SER A 23 -31.86 -21.34 -3.99
C SER A 23 -31.21 -20.44 -2.95
N ALA A 24 -32.00 -19.51 -2.51
CA ALA A 24 -31.98 -18.68 -1.31
C ALA A 24 -30.67 -18.68 -0.46
N VAL A 25 -29.77 -17.75 -0.77
CA VAL A 25 -29.00 -17.04 0.23
C VAL A 25 -29.19 -15.55 -0.09
N SER A 26 -29.91 -14.86 0.77
CA SER A 26 -30.13 -13.43 0.71
C SER A 26 -28.78 -12.71 0.79
N GLN A 27 -28.42 -11.99 -0.26
CA GLN A 27 -27.33 -11.00 -0.24
C GLN A 27 -27.93 -9.60 -0.04
N PRO A 28 -28.03 -9.08 1.19
CA PRO A 28 -28.73 -7.80 1.39
C PRO A 28 -27.86 -6.55 1.24
N HIS A 29 -26.55 -6.61 1.13
CA HIS A 29 -25.73 -5.39 1.23
C HIS A 29 -24.84 -5.00 0.04
N MET A 30 -24.57 -5.88 -0.91
CA MET A 30 -23.75 -5.49 -2.07
C MET A 30 -24.52 -4.68 -3.13
N THR A 31 -25.83 -4.84 -3.22
CA THR A 31 -26.66 -4.10 -4.17
C THR A 31 -26.88 -2.63 -3.77
N SER A 32 -26.77 -2.27 -2.50
CA SER A 32 -26.95 -0.89 -2.05
C SER A 32 -25.74 0.01 -2.31
N LEU A 33 -24.54 -0.55 -2.37
CA LEU A 33 -23.33 0.21 -2.71
C LEU A 33 -23.21 0.50 -4.22
N GLN A 34 -23.83 -0.34 -5.07
CA GLN A 34 -23.79 -0.14 -6.51
C GLN A 34 -24.78 0.90 -7.04
N SER A 35 -25.86 1.18 -6.32
CA SER A 35 -26.90 2.11 -6.80
C SER A 35 -26.68 3.59 -6.42
N ALA A 36 -25.78 3.87 -5.49
CA ALA A 36 -25.50 5.24 -5.04
C ALA A 36 -24.52 6.02 -5.95
N HIS A 37 -23.87 5.38 -6.89
CA HIS A 37 -22.75 5.95 -7.65
C HIS A 37 -23.14 6.71 -8.93
N SER A 38 -24.43 6.88 -9.25
CA SER A 38 -24.82 7.44 -10.55
C SER A 38 -25.13 8.92 -10.60
N SER A 39 -25.10 9.67 -9.49
CA SER A 39 -25.63 11.04 -9.51
C SER A 39 -24.78 12.15 -8.90
N ASP A 40 -23.65 11.87 -8.25
CA ASP A 40 -22.84 12.96 -7.70
C ASP A 40 -21.37 12.89 -8.16
N ARG A 41 -21.01 13.79 -9.09
CA ARG A 41 -19.68 13.91 -9.68
C ARG A 41 -18.64 14.60 -8.77
N SER A 42 -18.92 14.73 -7.48
CA SER A 42 -17.99 15.32 -6.51
C SER A 42 -17.04 14.31 -5.87
N PHE A 43 -17.35 13.02 -5.92
CA PHE A 43 -16.51 11.96 -5.40
C PHE A 43 -15.31 11.68 -6.30
N GLY A 44 -14.15 11.48 -5.72
CA GLY A 44 -12.96 11.05 -6.43
C GLY A 44 -12.03 12.16 -6.92
N ARG A 45 -12.19 13.38 -6.43
CA ARG A 45 -11.37 14.51 -6.91
C ARG A 45 -9.98 14.55 -6.32
N GLU A 46 -9.80 14.16 -5.06
CA GLU A 46 -8.50 14.35 -4.40
C GLU A 46 -7.48 13.29 -4.82
N ALA A 47 -7.85 12.01 -4.87
CA ALA A 47 -6.96 10.99 -5.42
C ALA A 47 -6.60 11.28 -6.88
N GLN A 48 -7.53 11.79 -7.70
CA GLN A 48 -7.26 12.20 -9.08
C GLN A 48 -6.33 13.40 -9.13
N GLN A 49 -6.54 14.41 -8.29
CA GLN A 49 -5.67 15.59 -8.23
C GLN A 49 -4.24 15.19 -7.83
N ILE A 50 -4.08 14.33 -6.83
CA ILE A 50 -2.79 13.81 -6.40
C ILE A 50 -2.12 13.03 -7.56
N ALA A 51 -2.88 12.21 -8.27
CA ALA A 51 -2.39 11.47 -9.42
C ALA A 51 -1.90 12.39 -10.54
N ASP A 52 -2.64 13.44 -10.84
CA ASP A 52 -2.28 14.44 -11.87
C ASP A 52 -1.02 15.21 -11.45
N GLU A 53 -0.93 15.66 -10.21
CA GLU A 53 0.23 16.35 -9.64
C GLU A 53 1.50 15.48 -9.68
N TRP A 54 1.40 14.24 -9.22
CA TRP A 54 2.56 13.33 -9.23
C TRP A 54 2.99 12.95 -10.64
N SER A 55 2.03 12.71 -11.55
CA SER A 55 2.34 12.41 -12.95
C SER A 55 3.01 13.57 -13.66
N ALA A 56 2.57 14.80 -13.39
CA ALA A 56 3.16 16.02 -13.97
C ALA A 56 4.60 16.27 -13.51
N ALA A 57 4.95 15.80 -12.31
CA ALA A 57 6.30 15.91 -11.75
C ALA A 57 7.30 14.86 -12.31
N MET A 58 6.81 13.83 -13.02
CA MET A 58 7.66 12.76 -13.54
C MET A 58 8.42 13.15 -14.80
N PRO A 59 9.61 12.55 -15.06
CA PRO A 59 10.32 12.71 -16.34
C PRO A 59 9.45 12.34 -17.53
N GLN A 60 9.57 13.09 -18.61
CA GLN A 60 8.87 12.79 -19.87
C GLN A 60 9.56 11.69 -20.69
N THR A 61 10.85 11.44 -20.44
CA THR A 61 11.61 10.36 -21.05
C THR A 61 11.36 9.04 -20.33
N THR A 62 11.51 7.93 -21.04
CA THR A 62 11.13 6.60 -20.57
C THR A 62 12.26 5.58 -20.67
N TRP A 63 12.27 4.60 -19.76
CA TRP A 63 13.24 3.53 -19.77
C TRP A 63 13.02 2.53 -20.91
N SER A 64 11.81 2.37 -21.44
CA SER A 64 11.52 1.46 -22.56
C SER A 64 12.34 1.82 -23.81
N SER A 65 12.62 3.10 -24.03
CA SER A 65 13.45 3.57 -25.14
C SER A 65 14.94 3.22 -25.00
N HIS A 66 15.37 2.78 -23.81
CA HIS A 66 16.73 2.41 -23.46
C HIS A 66 16.86 0.91 -23.10
N ALA A 67 15.87 0.09 -23.45
CA ALA A 67 15.79 -1.31 -23.05
C ALA A 67 16.96 -2.14 -23.61
N ASP A 68 17.76 -2.73 -22.70
CA ASP A 68 18.88 -3.60 -23.03
C ASP A 68 18.50 -5.07 -22.76
N ILE A 69 18.47 -5.88 -23.81
CA ILE A 69 18.23 -7.34 -23.74
C ILE A 69 19.47 -8.17 -24.04
N SER A 70 20.64 -7.56 -24.18
CA SER A 70 21.90 -8.24 -24.54
C SER A 70 22.37 -9.27 -23.51
N TRP A 71 21.87 -9.15 -22.28
CA TRP A 71 22.17 -10.08 -21.19
C TRP A 71 21.41 -11.40 -21.28
N TYR A 72 20.32 -11.46 -22.07
CA TYR A 72 19.41 -12.62 -22.12
C TYR A 72 19.84 -13.63 -23.18
N THR A 73 19.87 -14.91 -22.81
CA THR A 73 19.98 -16.06 -23.73
C THR A 73 18.84 -17.04 -23.46
N ALA A 74 18.39 -17.74 -24.49
CA ALA A 74 17.23 -18.63 -24.40
C ALA A 74 17.46 -19.83 -23.48
N GLU A 75 18.70 -20.28 -23.36
CA GLU A 75 19.13 -21.44 -22.56
C GLU A 75 19.53 -21.04 -21.12
N GLY A 76 19.68 -19.73 -20.85
CA GLY A 76 20.09 -19.23 -19.56
C GLY A 76 18.98 -19.41 -18.53
N THR A 77 19.35 -19.88 -17.33
CA THR A 77 18.42 -20.05 -16.19
C THR A 77 18.69 -19.11 -15.04
N GLU A 78 19.80 -18.36 -15.10
CA GLU A 78 20.15 -17.35 -14.10
C GLU A 78 20.82 -16.14 -14.78
N PHE A 79 20.37 -14.94 -14.42
CA PHE A 79 20.89 -13.69 -14.93
C PHE A 79 21.02 -12.67 -13.80
N THR A 80 22.06 -11.84 -13.88
CA THR A 80 22.27 -10.74 -12.93
C THR A 80 22.09 -9.41 -13.66
N LEU A 81 21.17 -8.57 -13.16
CA LEU A 81 20.91 -7.24 -13.69
C LEU A 81 21.50 -6.18 -12.77
N THR A 82 22.12 -5.16 -13.36
CA THR A 82 22.84 -4.12 -12.63
C THR A 82 22.45 -2.70 -13.07
N THR A 83 21.61 -2.55 -14.09
CA THR A 83 21.25 -1.25 -14.65
C THR A 83 19.75 -1.15 -14.94
N PRO A 84 19.17 0.05 -14.90
CA PRO A 84 17.75 0.25 -15.25
C PRO A 84 17.42 -0.18 -16.69
N GLN A 85 18.37 -0.04 -17.62
CA GLN A 85 18.22 -0.46 -19.01
C GLN A 85 17.96 -1.97 -19.12
N GLN A 86 18.67 -2.77 -18.31
CA GLN A 86 18.48 -4.23 -18.28
C GLN A 86 17.11 -4.61 -17.71
N PHE A 87 16.59 -3.86 -16.73
CA PHE A 87 15.23 -4.05 -16.22
C PHE A 87 14.16 -3.64 -17.23
N ALA A 88 14.37 -2.57 -18.00
CA ALA A 88 13.52 -2.24 -19.14
C ALA A 88 13.56 -3.35 -20.21
N GLY A 89 14.73 -3.96 -20.39
CA GLY A 89 14.91 -5.16 -21.22
C GLY A 89 14.13 -6.36 -20.69
N LEU A 90 14.13 -6.59 -19.37
CA LEU A 90 13.34 -7.64 -18.73
C LEU A 90 11.82 -7.42 -18.96
N ALA A 91 11.35 -6.18 -18.77
CA ALA A 91 9.97 -5.83 -19.03
C ALA A 91 9.59 -6.12 -20.50
N LYS A 92 10.41 -5.71 -21.44
CA LYS A 92 10.23 -5.99 -22.88
C LYS A 92 10.16 -7.49 -23.20
N LEU A 93 11.06 -8.28 -22.60
CA LEU A 93 11.06 -9.75 -22.80
C LEU A 93 9.79 -10.40 -22.22
N VAL A 94 9.44 -10.09 -20.98
CA VAL A 94 8.23 -10.64 -20.34
C VAL A 94 6.99 -10.24 -21.09
N ASN A 95 6.86 -8.98 -21.45
CA ASN A 95 5.71 -8.43 -22.17
C ASN A 95 5.59 -8.93 -23.62
N SER A 96 6.65 -9.54 -24.16
CA SER A 96 6.63 -10.26 -25.45
C SER A 96 6.40 -11.76 -25.32
N GLY A 97 6.03 -12.26 -24.13
CA GLY A 97 5.67 -13.67 -23.89
C GLY A 97 6.77 -14.52 -23.24
N LYS A 98 7.91 -13.93 -22.85
CA LYS A 98 8.95 -14.66 -22.11
C LYS A 98 8.68 -14.55 -20.58
N SER A 99 7.84 -15.42 -20.04
CA SER A 99 7.38 -15.33 -18.65
C SER A 99 8.47 -15.52 -17.58
N MET A 100 9.70 -15.88 -17.96
CA MET A 100 10.83 -16.20 -17.05
C MET A 100 10.57 -17.40 -16.14
N LYS A 101 9.62 -18.29 -16.48
CA LYS A 101 9.37 -19.51 -15.70
C LYS A 101 10.61 -20.40 -15.67
N GLY A 102 11.06 -20.77 -14.46
CA GLY A 102 12.29 -21.53 -14.25
C GLY A 102 13.58 -20.72 -14.35
N VAL A 103 13.49 -19.40 -14.49
CA VAL A 103 14.62 -18.49 -14.56
C VAL A 103 14.71 -17.68 -13.27
N THR A 104 15.93 -17.49 -12.78
CA THR A 104 16.27 -16.60 -11.67
C THR A 104 16.88 -15.31 -12.19
N ILE A 105 16.29 -14.18 -11.86
CA ILE A 105 16.83 -12.85 -12.11
C ILE A 105 17.36 -12.30 -10.77
N LYS A 106 18.63 -11.99 -10.71
CA LYS A 106 19.28 -11.40 -9.53
C LYS A 106 19.56 -9.92 -9.71
N LEU A 107 19.39 -9.15 -8.66
CA LEU A 107 19.91 -7.78 -8.60
C LEU A 107 21.37 -7.82 -8.17
N GLY A 108 22.27 -7.24 -8.98
CA GLY A 108 23.72 -7.33 -8.75
C GLY A 108 24.31 -6.18 -7.92
N ASN A 109 23.58 -5.08 -7.79
CA ASN A 109 23.91 -3.88 -7.02
C ASN A 109 22.64 -3.03 -6.82
N ASP A 110 22.74 -1.97 -6.04
CA ASP A 110 21.67 -0.97 -5.97
C ASP A 110 21.47 -0.31 -7.33
N VAL A 111 20.20 -0.09 -7.72
CA VAL A 111 19.83 0.48 -9.02
C VAL A 111 18.91 1.66 -8.83
N ASP A 112 19.28 2.81 -9.44
CA ASP A 112 18.48 4.04 -9.42
C ASP A 112 17.75 4.26 -10.75
N PHE A 113 16.43 4.37 -10.68
CA PHE A 113 15.52 4.59 -11.82
C PHE A 113 15.14 6.05 -12.02
N SER A 114 15.63 6.98 -11.21
CA SER A 114 15.14 8.37 -11.16
C SER A 114 15.34 9.19 -12.44
N ALA A 115 16.20 8.75 -13.34
CA ALA A 115 16.51 9.50 -14.57
C ALA A 115 15.37 9.49 -15.61
N HIS A 116 14.57 8.43 -15.65
CA HIS A 116 13.48 8.26 -16.62
C HIS A 116 12.30 7.55 -15.97
N ARG A 117 11.11 7.74 -16.54
CA ARG A 117 9.90 7.03 -16.11
C ARG A 117 9.97 5.55 -16.53
N PHE A 118 9.59 4.65 -15.62
CA PHE A 118 9.45 3.23 -15.90
C PHE A 118 8.05 2.97 -16.48
N ASP A 119 7.95 3.09 -17.80
CA ASP A 119 6.70 3.12 -18.55
C ASP A 119 6.19 1.74 -18.99
N GLU A 120 7.01 0.72 -18.92
CA GLU A 120 6.62 -0.68 -19.15
C GLU A 120 6.85 -1.50 -17.89
N VAL A 121 5.77 -1.83 -17.17
CA VAL A 121 5.84 -2.71 -15.99
C VAL A 121 6.25 -4.13 -16.39
N ILE A 122 6.92 -4.86 -15.51
CA ILE A 122 7.32 -6.25 -15.76
C ILE A 122 6.09 -7.14 -15.58
N GLY A 123 5.51 -7.65 -16.67
CA GLY A 123 4.26 -8.40 -16.63
C GLY A 123 3.02 -7.50 -16.75
N LYS A 124 2.80 -6.90 -17.89
CA LYS A 124 1.78 -5.86 -18.09
C LYS A 124 0.32 -6.33 -18.07
N ASN A 125 0.08 -7.64 -18.23
CA ASN A 125 -1.28 -8.20 -18.29
C ASN A 125 -1.28 -9.69 -17.94
N ASN A 126 -2.48 -10.29 -17.89
CA ASN A 126 -2.68 -11.70 -17.56
C ASN A 126 -2.09 -12.67 -18.59
N ASP A 127 -1.93 -12.26 -19.84
CA ASP A 127 -1.37 -13.10 -20.90
C ASP A 127 0.17 -13.17 -20.82
N ASN A 128 0.77 -12.17 -20.25
CA ASN A 128 2.23 -12.01 -20.13
C ASN A 128 2.67 -11.74 -18.69
N PRO A 129 2.35 -12.63 -17.72
CA PRO A 129 2.77 -12.44 -16.33
C PRO A 129 4.26 -12.76 -16.17
N PHE A 130 4.89 -12.15 -15.18
CA PHE A 130 6.19 -12.63 -14.70
C PHE A 130 5.98 -13.91 -13.88
N SER A 131 6.73 -14.96 -14.17
CA SER A 131 6.61 -16.28 -13.51
C SER A 131 7.96 -16.83 -13.04
N GLY A 132 8.98 -15.99 -12.98
CA GLY A 132 10.31 -16.34 -12.54
C GLY A 132 10.55 -16.17 -11.06
N ILE A 133 11.81 -16.32 -10.67
CA ILE A 133 12.33 -15.91 -9.37
C ILE A 133 13.05 -14.58 -9.56
N PHE A 134 12.64 -13.57 -8.80
CA PHE A 134 13.41 -12.33 -8.65
C PHE A 134 14.04 -12.31 -7.26
N ASP A 135 15.37 -12.25 -7.21
CA ASP A 135 16.14 -12.16 -5.97
C ASP A 135 16.89 -10.82 -5.93
N GLY A 136 16.41 -9.91 -5.12
CA GLY A 136 17.04 -8.60 -4.94
C GLY A 136 18.37 -8.64 -4.21
N ALA A 137 18.78 -9.81 -3.66
CA ALA A 137 20.04 -9.99 -2.92
C ALA A 137 20.26 -8.93 -1.81
N ASN A 138 19.18 -8.38 -1.27
CA ASN A 138 19.13 -7.25 -0.33
C ASN A 138 19.63 -5.91 -0.88
N HIS A 139 19.74 -5.78 -2.19
CA HIS A 139 19.98 -4.50 -2.86
C HIS A 139 18.71 -3.66 -2.98
N THR A 140 18.92 -2.39 -3.27
CA THR A 140 17.85 -1.38 -3.37
C THR A 140 17.52 -1.07 -4.83
N ILE A 141 16.23 -1.07 -5.14
CA ILE A 141 15.63 -0.45 -6.32
C ILE A 141 15.09 0.90 -5.88
N SER A 142 15.62 2.00 -6.40
CA SER A 142 15.23 3.34 -5.98
C SER A 142 14.70 4.21 -7.12
N GLY A 143 13.87 5.21 -6.78
CA GLY A 143 13.45 6.25 -7.71
C GLY A 143 12.56 5.75 -8.86
N VAL A 144 11.87 4.63 -8.69
CA VAL A 144 10.94 4.10 -9.70
C VAL A 144 9.75 5.05 -9.83
N MET A 145 9.52 5.55 -11.04
CA MET A 145 8.39 6.41 -11.36
C MET A 145 7.53 5.77 -12.45
N ILE A 146 6.29 5.40 -12.08
CA ILE A 146 5.33 4.77 -12.98
C ILE A 146 4.08 5.64 -13.02
N SER A 147 3.67 6.05 -14.20
CA SER A 147 2.38 6.70 -14.43
C SER A 147 1.84 6.24 -15.77
N ASP A 148 0.81 5.42 -15.73
CA ASP A 148 0.05 5.05 -16.91
C ASP A 148 -1.41 4.78 -16.56
N PRO A 149 -2.31 5.72 -16.86
CA PRO A 149 -3.73 5.56 -16.59
C PRO A 149 -4.42 4.53 -17.49
N ALA A 150 -3.76 4.06 -18.54
CA ALA A 150 -4.28 3.03 -19.45
C ALA A 150 -3.87 1.61 -19.01
N LEU A 151 -2.83 1.46 -18.20
CA LEU A 151 -2.43 0.17 -17.65
C LEU A 151 -3.34 -0.25 -16.50
N GLY A 152 -3.92 -1.44 -16.62
CA GLY A 152 -4.78 -2.03 -15.60
C GLY A 152 -4.03 -2.66 -14.40
N PHE A 153 -2.70 -2.76 -14.45
CA PHE A 153 -1.91 -3.44 -13.41
C PHE A 153 -0.59 -2.71 -13.20
N ILE A 154 -0.46 -1.99 -12.12
CA ILE A 154 0.61 -1.02 -11.92
C ILE A 154 1.47 -1.32 -10.69
N GLY A 155 2.75 -1.54 -10.96
CA GLY A 155 3.80 -1.79 -9.99
C GLY A 155 5.12 -2.02 -10.72
N PHE A 156 6.23 -2.12 -10.03
CA PHE A 156 7.49 -2.51 -10.67
C PHE A 156 7.33 -3.87 -11.36
N PHE A 157 6.70 -4.84 -10.68
CA PHE A 157 6.06 -6.00 -11.28
C PHE A 157 4.56 -5.74 -11.38
N GLY A 158 3.99 -5.86 -12.56
CA GLY A 158 2.55 -5.77 -12.80
C GLY A 158 1.83 -7.06 -12.39
N GLN A 159 1.58 -7.95 -13.34
CA GLN A 159 1.03 -9.28 -13.08
C GLN A 159 2.12 -10.31 -12.88
N THR A 160 1.97 -11.12 -11.82
CA THR A 160 2.86 -12.26 -11.60
C THR A 160 2.04 -13.55 -11.47
N ASN A 161 2.62 -14.67 -11.82
CA ASN A 161 1.95 -15.97 -11.72
C ASN A 161 2.92 -17.04 -11.25
N GLN A 162 2.73 -17.58 -10.05
CA GLN A 162 3.64 -18.53 -9.41
C GLN A 162 5.07 -17.97 -9.23
N ALA A 163 5.22 -16.65 -9.22
CA ALA A 163 6.51 -15.99 -9.08
C ALA A 163 7.00 -16.00 -7.63
N VAL A 164 8.31 -15.94 -7.47
CA VAL A 164 8.96 -15.65 -6.19
C VAL A 164 9.69 -14.33 -6.30
N ILE A 165 9.33 -13.36 -5.45
CA ILE A 165 10.00 -12.06 -5.34
C ILE A 165 10.55 -11.96 -3.92
N ARG A 166 11.87 -11.85 -3.79
CA ARG A 166 12.49 -11.91 -2.48
C ARG A 166 13.69 -10.99 -2.31
N ASN A 167 14.05 -10.74 -1.04
CA ASN A 167 15.26 -10.02 -0.65
C ASN A 167 15.41 -8.67 -1.37
N THR A 168 14.32 -7.89 -1.47
CA THR A 168 14.28 -6.68 -2.30
C THR A 168 13.89 -5.48 -1.46
N ILE A 169 14.66 -4.41 -1.57
CA ILE A 169 14.29 -3.11 -1.03
C ILE A 169 13.82 -2.22 -2.19
N ILE A 170 12.59 -1.70 -2.11
CA ILE A 170 12.11 -0.65 -3.00
C ILE A 170 12.00 0.67 -2.22
N ARG A 171 12.59 1.73 -2.75
CA ARG A 171 12.66 3.02 -2.05
C ARG A 171 12.33 4.19 -2.99
N ASN A 172 11.68 5.22 -2.45
CA ASN A 172 11.34 6.44 -3.18
C ASN A 172 10.61 6.17 -4.50
N ALA A 173 9.77 5.12 -4.53
CA ALA A 173 8.95 4.83 -5.70
C ALA A 173 7.71 5.73 -5.69
N THR A 174 7.33 6.23 -6.87
CA THR A 174 6.07 6.95 -7.09
C THR A 174 5.28 6.23 -8.17
N VAL A 175 4.13 5.68 -7.79
CA VAL A 175 3.28 4.85 -8.64
C VAL A 175 1.90 5.49 -8.76
N VAL A 176 1.52 5.82 -10.00
CA VAL A 176 0.23 6.44 -10.33
C VAL A 176 -0.51 5.54 -11.29
N GLY A 177 -1.69 5.07 -10.89
CA GLY A 177 -2.48 4.13 -11.65
C GLY A 177 -3.98 4.34 -11.58
N SER A 178 -4.71 3.47 -12.30
CA SER A 178 -6.17 3.47 -12.38
C SER A 178 -6.82 2.16 -11.93
N ALA A 179 -6.02 1.20 -11.46
CA ALA A 179 -6.42 -0.14 -11.03
C ALA A 179 -5.64 -0.55 -9.78
N PRO A 180 -5.74 -1.78 -9.28
CA PRO A 180 -4.91 -2.18 -8.16
C PRO A 180 -3.45 -1.80 -8.41
N ALA A 181 -2.86 -1.11 -7.46
CA ALA A 181 -1.51 -0.58 -7.57
C ALA A 181 -0.67 -0.98 -6.35
N GLY A 182 0.62 -1.29 -6.59
CA GLY A 182 1.59 -1.55 -5.54
C GLY A 182 2.98 -1.06 -5.97
N ALA A 183 3.82 -0.60 -5.06
CA ALA A 183 5.13 -0.12 -5.48
C ALA A 183 6.00 -1.26 -6.03
N LEU A 184 6.02 -2.41 -5.35
CA LEU A 184 6.82 -3.55 -5.80
C LEU A 184 6.03 -4.47 -6.74
N VAL A 185 4.83 -4.90 -6.32
CA VAL A 185 4.01 -5.83 -7.12
C VAL A 185 2.58 -5.33 -7.18
N CYS A 186 2.02 -5.25 -8.37
CA CYS A 186 0.59 -5.01 -8.50
C CYS A 186 -0.19 -6.23 -8.01
N ASN A 187 -0.10 -7.37 -8.70
CA ASN A 187 -0.80 -8.58 -8.31
C ASN A 187 0.11 -9.81 -8.28
N ILE A 188 -0.05 -10.60 -7.24
CA ILE A 188 0.61 -11.88 -7.09
C ILE A 188 -0.41 -13.01 -7.02
N TYR A 189 -0.28 -14.01 -7.90
CA TYR A 189 -1.26 -15.07 -8.11
C TYR A 189 -0.69 -16.48 -7.94
N ASN A 190 -1.60 -17.43 -7.65
CA ASN A 190 -1.39 -18.86 -7.82
C ASN A 190 -0.16 -19.39 -7.07
N LYS A 191 -0.15 -19.23 -5.74
CA LYS A 191 0.97 -19.66 -4.87
C LYS A 191 2.24 -18.86 -5.06
N GLY A 192 2.10 -17.61 -5.54
CA GLY A 192 3.22 -16.68 -5.58
C GLY A 192 3.71 -16.30 -4.18
N LEU A 193 4.96 -15.88 -4.08
CA LEU A 193 5.61 -15.54 -2.82
C LEU A 193 6.30 -14.18 -2.91
N VAL A 194 6.04 -13.33 -1.94
CA VAL A 194 6.85 -12.14 -1.62
C VAL A 194 7.50 -12.38 -0.26
N SER A 195 8.82 -12.39 -0.20
CA SER A 195 9.55 -12.72 1.03
C SER A 195 10.73 -11.78 1.26
N ASN A 196 10.87 -11.27 2.47
CA ASN A 196 11.95 -10.35 2.84
C ASN A 196 12.03 -9.16 1.86
N CYS A 197 10.87 -8.52 1.62
CA CYS A 197 10.75 -7.37 0.74
C CYS A 197 10.28 -6.14 1.53
N HIS A 198 10.94 -5.00 1.29
CA HIS A 198 10.71 -3.81 2.10
C HIS A 198 10.48 -2.58 1.21
N ALA A 199 9.39 -1.86 1.48
CA ALA A 199 9.08 -0.58 0.86
C ALA A 199 9.39 0.57 1.81
N TYR A 200 10.20 1.52 1.37
CA TYR A 200 10.51 2.72 2.14
C TYR A 200 10.24 3.97 1.32
N ASP A 201 9.61 4.96 1.93
CA ASP A 201 9.46 6.29 1.35
C ASP A 201 8.74 6.23 -0.03
N CYS A 202 7.78 5.29 -0.19
CA CYS A 202 7.07 5.07 -1.44
C CYS A 202 5.70 5.76 -1.43
N ARG A 203 5.26 6.18 -2.62
CA ARG A 203 3.97 6.82 -2.86
C ARG A 203 3.19 6.05 -3.91
N VAL A 204 1.95 5.68 -3.58
CA VAL A 204 1.08 4.91 -4.48
C VAL A 204 -0.28 5.57 -4.54
N VAL A 205 -0.76 5.90 -5.73
CA VAL A 205 -2.11 6.39 -5.93
C VAL A 205 -2.84 5.60 -7.00
N SER A 206 -4.10 5.26 -6.72
CA SER A 206 -5.03 4.65 -7.67
C SER A 206 -6.26 5.55 -7.82
N ALA A 207 -6.33 6.28 -8.94
CA ALA A 207 -7.22 7.43 -9.10
C ALA A 207 -8.46 7.18 -9.97
N ARG A 208 -8.65 6.00 -10.51
CA ARG A 208 -9.79 5.71 -11.38
C ARG A 208 -10.71 4.66 -10.77
N PHE A 209 -11.97 5.02 -10.64
CA PHE A 209 -13.02 4.10 -10.22
C PHE A 209 -13.67 3.48 -11.47
N GLU A 210 -13.36 2.22 -11.75
CA GLU A 210 -14.15 1.44 -12.69
C GLU A 210 -15.13 0.54 -11.93
N THR A 211 -16.38 0.55 -12.35
CA THR A 211 -17.52 -0.09 -11.70
C THR A 211 -17.53 -1.63 -11.79
N SER A 212 -16.50 -2.26 -12.31
CA SER A 212 -16.37 -3.72 -12.37
C SER A 212 -15.61 -4.24 -11.14
N PHE A 213 -15.97 -5.42 -10.69
CA PHE A 213 -15.36 -6.15 -9.59
C PHE A 213 -13.83 -6.04 -9.58
N GLY A 214 -13.26 -5.42 -8.56
CA GLY A 214 -11.84 -5.16 -8.45
C GLY A 214 -11.46 -3.68 -8.53
N GLY A 215 -12.39 -2.77 -8.22
CA GLY A 215 -12.24 -1.30 -8.28
C GLY A 215 -10.88 -0.75 -7.88
N SER A 216 -10.65 0.52 -8.14
CA SER A 216 -9.40 1.20 -7.82
C SER A 216 -8.95 0.90 -6.40
N GLY A 217 -7.76 0.40 -6.24
CA GLY A 217 -7.21 0.07 -4.94
C GLY A 217 -5.71 0.29 -4.92
N ALA A 218 -5.17 0.64 -3.76
CA ALA A 218 -3.76 0.86 -3.62
C ALA A 218 -3.21 0.20 -2.35
N GLY A 219 -2.05 -0.45 -2.48
CA GLY A 219 -1.23 -0.91 -1.38
C GLY A 219 0.21 -0.45 -1.58
N SER A 220 0.96 -0.20 -0.54
CA SER A 220 2.31 0.32 -0.73
C SER A 220 3.29 -0.73 -1.22
N LEU A 221 3.20 -1.96 -0.75
CA LEU A 221 4.06 -3.06 -1.21
C LEU A 221 3.38 -3.86 -2.32
N VAL A 222 2.14 -4.30 -2.08
CA VAL A 222 1.38 -5.20 -2.97
C VAL A 222 -0.03 -4.65 -3.18
N GLY A 223 -0.48 -4.55 -4.41
CA GLY A 223 -1.85 -4.21 -4.75
C GLY A 223 -2.81 -5.36 -4.43
N GLY A 224 -2.60 -6.52 -5.03
CA GLY A 224 -3.43 -7.71 -4.83
C GLY A 224 -2.63 -8.96 -4.48
N LEU A 225 -3.03 -9.64 -3.41
CA LEU A 225 -2.56 -10.94 -3.00
C LEU A 225 -3.66 -11.97 -3.24
N LEU A 226 -3.44 -12.94 -4.11
CA LEU A 226 -4.52 -13.79 -4.64
C LEU A 226 -4.12 -15.27 -4.72
N ASP A 227 -5.13 -16.13 -4.49
CA ASP A 227 -5.10 -17.56 -4.78
C ASP A 227 -3.88 -18.31 -4.21
N GLU A 228 -3.93 -18.61 -2.92
CA GLU A 228 -2.90 -19.35 -2.18
C GLU A 228 -1.51 -18.65 -2.14
N SER A 229 -1.46 -17.34 -2.48
CA SER A 229 -0.21 -16.58 -2.46
C SER A 229 0.14 -16.10 -1.07
N ARG A 230 1.44 -15.81 -0.85
CA ARG A 230 1.96 -15.49 0.48
C ARG A 230 2.85 -14.27 0.49
N ILE A 231 2.82 -13.57 1.61
CA ILE A 231 3.80 -12.52 1.95
C ILE A 231 4.39 -12.85 3.32
N GLU A 232 5.70 -12.88 3.42
CA GLU A 232 6.37 -13.15 4.68
C GLU A 232 7.57 -12.23 4.92
N ASN A 233 7.86 -11.94 6.18
CA ASN A 233 9.03 -11.17 6.62
C ASN A 233 9.23 -9.86 5.85
N SER A 234 8.13 -9.18 5.52
CA SER A 234 8.13 -8.01 4.64
C SER A 234 7.54 -6.78 5.33
N SER A 235 7.89 -5.59 4.87
CA SER A 235 7.44 -4.38 5.53
C SER A 235 7.24 -3.19 4.59
N ALA A 236 6.48 -2.19 5.09
CA ALA A 236 6.39 -0.87 4.48
C ALA A 236 6.55 0.19 5.57
N THR A 237 7.36 1.21 5.30
CA THR A 237 7.64 2.27 6.27
C THR A 237 7.70 3.62 5.58
N ARG A 238 7.05 4.63 6.17
CA ARG A 238 6.92 5.97 5.62
C ARG A 238 6.37 5.95 4.19
N VAL A 239 5.24 5.27 4.03
CA VAL A 239 4.56 5.16 2.74
C VAL A 239 3.28 5.99 2.73
N GLU A 240 2.95 6.49 1.55
CA GLU A 240 1.72 7.23 1.29
C GLU A 240 0.87 6.48 0.28
N VAL A 241 -0.35 6.15 0.67
CA VAL A 241 -1.29 5.45 -0.18
C VAL A 241 -2.55 6.28 -0.34
N TYR A 242 -2.91 6.56 -1.59
CA TYR A 242 -4.15 7.26 -1.92
C TYR A 242 -4.98 6.46 -2.90
N SER A 243 -6.30 6.50 -2.77
CA SER A 243 -7.17 5.88 -3.77
C SER A 243 -8.57 6.48 -3.80
N GLN A 244 -9.32 6.09 -4.82
CA GLN A 244 -10.76 6.34 -4.86
C GLN A 244 -11.58 5.22 -4.20
N GLY A 245 -10.96 4.11 -3.79
CA GLY A 245 -11.68 2.91 -3.35
C GLY A 245 -10.96 2.09 -2.28
N GLN A 246 -10.74 0.81 -2.57
CA GLN A 246 -10.16 -0.14 -1.61
C GLN A 246 -8.68 0.13 -1.38
N SER A 247 -8.26 0.30 -0.14
CA SER A 247 -6.87 0.63 0.15
C SER A 247 -6.36 0.08 1.47
N GLY A 248 -5.12 -0.38 1.46
CA GLY A 248 -4.37 -0.70 2.67
C GLY A 248 -2.99 -0.08 2.63
N ALA A 249 -2.47 0.34 3.76
CA ALA A 249 -1.14 0.91 3.76
C ALA A 249 -0.06 -0.12 3.38
N PHE A 250 -0.34 -1.42 3.47
CA PHE A 250 0.56 -2.50 3.07
C PHE A 250 0.05 -3.27 1.84
N ILE A 251 -1.21 -3.78 1.90
CA ILE A 251 -1.87 -4.55 0.85
C ILE A 251 -3.23 -3.92 0.57
N SER A 252 -3.58 -3.69 -0.70
CA SER A 252 -4.93 -3.22 -1.03
C SER A 252 -5.95 -4.32 -0.80
N GLN A 253 -5.75 -5.50 -1.38
CA GLN A 253 -6.73 -6.59 -1.34
C GLN A 253 -6.06 -7.97 -1.23
N ALA A 254 -6.67 -8.87 -0.46
CA ALA A 254 -6.24 -10.25 -0.30
C ALA A 254 -7.42 -11.20 -0.54
N TYR A 255 -7.30 -12.14 -1.48
CA TYR A 255 -8.39 -13.02 -1.88
C TYR A 255 -7.96 -14.49 -1.91
N ASN A 256 -8.76 -15.36 -1.30
CA ASN A 256 -8.66 -16.81 -1.38
C ASN A 256 -7.36 -17.44 -0.86
N LEU A 257 -7.38 -18.02 0.33
CA LEU A 257 -6.27 -18.81 0.91
C LEU A 257 -4.93 -18.07 1.01
N CYS A 258 -4.96 -16.76 1.23
CA CYS A 258 -3.74 -15.98 1.35
C CYS A 258 -3.11 -16.12 2.74
N GLU A 259 -1.79 -16.10 2.79
CA GLU A 259 -1.04 -16.06 4.05
C GLU A 259 -0.16 -14.82 4.12
N VAL A 260 -0.26 -14.08 5.22
CA VAL A 260 0.61 -12.94 5.52
C VAL A 260 1.20 -13.15 6.90
N THR A 261 2.52 -13.31 6.97
CA THR A 261 3.19 -13.68 8.22
C THR A 261 4.42 -12.81 8.48
N ASN A 262 4.60 -12.39 9.73
CA ASN A 262 5.75 -11.60 10.18
C ASN A 262 5.94 -10.31 9.38
N CYS A 263 4.86 -9.58 9.11
CA CYS A 263 4.86 -8.38 8.29
C CYS A 263 4.42 -7.15 9.07
N PHE A 264 4.87 -5.97 8.63
CA PHE A 264 4.41 -4.75 9.27
C PHE A 264 4.33 -3.55 8.32
N VAL A 265 3.54 -2.57 8.74
CA VAL A 265 3.55 -1.22 8.20
C VAL A 265 3.73 -0.23 9.35
N ALA A 266 4.58 0.78 9.15
CA ALA A 266 4.86 1.76 10.17
C ALA A 266 5.01 3.18 9.60
N ASP A 267 4.70 4.21 10.44
CA ASP A 267 4.90 5.62 10.12
C ASP A 267 4.31 6.04 8.78
N SER A 268 3.09 5.62 8.48
CA SER A 268 2.53 5.65 7.14
C SER A 268 1.12 6.21 7.11
N LYS A 269 0.62 6.53 5.92
CA LYS A 269 -0.77 6.95 5.76
C LYS A 269 -1.47 6.22 4.61
N VAL A 270 -2.75 5.95 4.80
CA VAL A 270 -3.66 5.47 3.77
C VAL A 270 -4.93 6.32 3.79
N ILE A 271 -5.19 6.97 2.69
CA ILE A 271 -6.30 7.90 2.55
C ILE A 271 -7.06 7.54 1.28
N ALA A 272 -8.38 7.41 1.39
CA ALA A 272 -9.20 7.18 0.22
C ALA A 272 -10.40 8.13 0.17
N ASP A 273 -10.87 8.39 -1.03
CA ASP A 273 -12.08 9.20 -1.19
C ASP A 273 -13.26 8.48 -0.57
N VAL A 274 -13.40 7.19 -0.85
CA VAL A 274 -14.47 6.31 -0.33
C VAL A 274 -13.98 4.86 -0.33
N GLY A 275 -14.68 3.93 0.28
CA GLY A 275 -14.45 2.49 0.13
C GLY A 275 -13.98 1.77 1.38
N LEU A 276 -13.14 0.74 1.20
CA LEU A 276 -12.71 -0.19 2.25
C LEU A 276 -11.24 0.10 2.58
N ILE A 277 -11.01 0.72 3.72
CA ILE A 277 -9.73 1.33 4.05
C ILE A 277 -9.17 0.70 5.32
N GLY A 278 -7.97 0.12 5.24
CA GLY A 278 -7.30 -0.49 6.37
C GLY A 278 -5.88 -0.02 6.58
N GLY A 279 -5.45 0.09 7.80
CA GLY A 279 -4.09 0.47 8.13
C GLY A 279 -3.04 -0.56 7.70
N PHE A 280 -3.46 -1.81 7.50
CA PHE A 280 -2.60 -2.87 6.97
C PHE A 280 -3.16 -3.42 5.64
N VAL A 281 -4.40 -3.88 5.61
CA VAL A 281 -5.07 -4.43 4.43
C VAL A 281 -6.42 -3.75 4.21
N GLY A 282 -6.70 -3.32 2.98
CA GLY A 282 -7.98 -2.68 2.65
C GLY A 282 -9.13 -3.66 2.78
N VAL A 283 -9.02 -4.78 2.09
CA VAL A 283 -10.08 -5.78 2.09
C VAL A 283 -9.53 -7.21 2.02
N ASN A 284 -10.21 -8.13 2.72
CA ASN A 284 -10.04 -9.56 2.53
C ASN A 284 -11.37 -10.20 2.14
N PHE A 285 -11.37 -10.97 1.04
CA PHE A 285 -12.52 -11.75 0.60
C PHE A 285 -12.16 -13.20 0.32
N ALA A 286 -13.07 -14.09 0.69
CA ALA A 286 -13.07 -15.48 0.26
C ALA A 286 -14.25 -15.70 -0.71
N PHE A 287 -13.96 -15.96 -1.97
CA PHE A 287 -15.01 -16.22 -2.97
C PHE A 287 -15.49 -17.67 -2.97
N PHE A 288 -14.72 -18.58 -2.38
CA PHE A 288 -15.05 -19.99 -2.34
C PHE A 288 -15.19 -20.46 -0.89
N SER A 289 -16.20 -21.30 -0.63
CA SER A 289 -16.39 -21.89 0.70
C SER A 289 -15.18 -22.76 1.08
N GLY A 290 -14.72 -22.64 2.32
CA GLY A 290 -13.58 -23.41 2.84
C GLY A 290 -12.21 -22.80 2.53
N THR A 291 -12.14 -21.59 1.99
CA THR A 291 -10.88 -20.86 1.79
C THR A 291 -10.62 -19.93 2.97
N GLU A 292 -9.59 -20.21 3.76
CA GLU A 292 -9.19 -19.35 4.88
C GLU A 292 -8.01 -18.47 4.46
N SER A 293 -8.05 -17.17 4.79
CA SER A 293 -6.88 -16.29 4.67
C SER A 293 -6.35 -15.96 6.05
N THR A 294 -5.06 -16.13 6.26
CA THR A 294 -4.42 -15.98 7.57
C THR A 294 -3.43 -14.83 7.58
N PHE A 295 -3.61 -13.94 8.56
CA PHE A 295 -2.67 -12.88 8.90
C PHE A 295 -2.12 -13.18 10.30
N SER A 296 -0.85 -13.48 10.40
CA SER A 296 -0.21 -13.85 11.66
C SER A 296 1.05 -13.04 11.93
N ASN A 297 1.23 -12.63 13.18
CA ASN A 297 2.37 -11.83 13.60
C ASN A 297 2.54 -10.57 12.73
N CYS A 298 1.45 -9.81 12.54
CA CYS A 298 1.46 -8.61 11.73
C CYS A 298 1.10 -7.38 12.56
N TYR A 299 1.64 -6.23 12.19
CA TYR A 299 1.25 -5.00 12.86
C TYR A 299 1.16 -3.77 11.96
N ALA A 300 0.31 -2.82 12.37
CA ALA A 300 0.24 -1.47 11.84
C ALA A 300 0.54 -0.48 12.96
N LEU A 301 1.65 0.25 12.86
CA LEU A 301 2.12 1.14 13.90
C LEU A 301 2.25 2.57 13.38
N ASN A 302 1.64 3.53 14.10
CA ASN A 302 1.67 4.94 13.71
C ASN A 302 1.18 5.14 12.27
N VAL A 303 0.00 4.58 11.97
CA VAL A 303 -0.63 4.68 10.64
C VAL A 303 -1.82 5.61 10.72
N GLU A 304 -1.91 6.56 9.79
CA GLU A 304 -3.10 7.35 9.56
C GLU A 304 -4.00 6.64 8.55
N VAL A 305 -5.24 6.37 8.96
CA VAL A 305 -6.29 5.74 8.14
C VAL A 305 -7.42 6.74 8.01
N ALA A 306 -7.66 7.27 6.82
CA ALA A 306 -8.68 8.30 6.66
C ALA A 306 -9.53 8.11 5.41
N SER A 307 -10.79 8.55 5.50
CA SER A 307 -11.66 8.78 4.36
C SER A 307 -11.92 10.27 4.21
N LEU A 308 -11.90 10.75 2.98
CA LEU A 308 -12.23 12.12 2.62
C LEU A 308 -13.74 12.29 2.36
N ASP A 309 -14.48 11.18 2.27
CA ASP A 309 -15.92 11.20 2.18
C ASP A 309 -16.52 11.69 3.52
N SER A 310 -17.29 12.77 3.46
CA SER A 310 -18.07 13.27 4.59
C SER A 310 -19.35 12.46 4.85
N GLY A 311 -19.66 11.50 3.99
CA GLY A 311 -20.82 10.61 4.09
C GLY A 311 -20.50 9.29 4.79
N ASP A 312 -21.48 8.40 4.78
CA ASP A 312 -21.45 7.11 5.50
C ASP A 312 -20.92 5.93 4.64
N GLN A 313 -20.30 6.21 3.50
CA GLN A 313 -19.96 5.17 2.50
C GLN A 313 -18.62 4.46 2.76
N ALA A 314 -17.72 5.06 3.53
CA ALA A 314 -16.43 4.49 3.81
C ALA A 314 -16.46 3.56 5.04
N VAL A 315 -15.75 2.44 4.91
CA VAL A 315 -15.53 1.46 5.99
C VAL A 315 -14.06 1.45 6.34
N LEU A 316 -13.74 1.86 7.56
CA LEU A 316 -12.36 2.04 8.01
C LEU A 316 -12.03 1.15 9.19
N GLY A 317 -10.83 0.55 9.15
CA GLY A 317 -10.28 -0.18 10.29
C GLY A 317 -8.78 0.05 10.46
N GLY A 318 -8.32 0.05 11.67
CA GLY A 318 -6.91 0.28 11.96
C GLY A 318 -5.99 -0.80 11.37
N PHE A 319 -6.47 -2.05 11.26
CA PHE A 319 -5.77 -3.15 10.59
C PHE A 319 -6.40 -3.46 9.24
N ALA A 320 -7.69 -3.79 9.20
CA ALA A 320 -8.39 -4.15 7.97
C ALA A 320 -9.64 -3.31 7.80
N GLY A 321 -9.91 -2.82 6.58
CA GLY A 321 -11.13 -2.11 6.26
C GLY A 321 -12.34 -3.04 6.36
N GLN A 322 -12.40 -4.04 5.51
CA GLN A 322 -13.44 -5.06 5.56
C GLN A 322 -12.84 -6.46 5.46
N VAL A 323 -13.39 -7.37 6.23
CA VAL A 323 -13.07 -8.79 6.14
C VAL A 323 -14.35 -9.60 5.90
N SER A 324 -14.23 -10.65 5.10
CA SER A 324 -15.31 -11.59 4.84
C SER A 324 -14.97 -13.00 5.31
N ALA A 325 -15.78 -13.97 4.92
CA ALA A 325 -15.72 -15.35 5.39
C ALA A 325 -14.30 -15.91 5.57
N ASN A 326 -14.10 -16.59 6.70
CA ASN A 326 -12.87 -17.33 7.00
C ASN A 326 -11.59 -16.46 7.09
N PHE A 327 -11.72 -15.20 7.48
CA PHE A 327 -10.57 -14.38 7.84
C PHE A 327 -10.01 -14.80 9.19
N ILE A 328 -8.71 -14.97 9.26
CA ILE A 328 -8.01 -15.33 10.50
C ILE A 328 -6.93 -14.29 10.78
N ALA A 329 -7.00 -13.64 11.93
CA ALA A 329 -5.92 -12.79 12.44
C ALA A 329 -5.39 -13.37 13.76
N LYS A 330 -4.07 -13.59 13.85
CA LYS A 330 -3.42 -14.14 15.04
C LYS A 330 -2.22 -13.31 15.44
N HIS A 331 -2.13 -13.00 16.74
CA HIS A 331 -0.96 -12.33 17.32
C HIS A 331 -0.61 -11.04 16.59
N CYS A 332 -1.62 -10.22 16.30
CA CYS A 332 -1.49 -8.97 15.55
C CYS A 332 -1.76 -7.77 16.47
N TYR A 333 -1.11 -6.64 16.19
CA TYR A 333 -1.48 -5.42 16.89
C TYR A 333 -1.55 -4.19 16.00
N VAL A 334 -2.27 -3.17 16.49
CA VAL A 334 -2.48 -1.91 15.78
C VAL A 334 -2.33 -0.72 16.72
N SER A 335 -1.63 0.30 16.26
CA SER A 335 -1.70 1.66 16.76
C SER A 335 -1.87 2.60 15.56
N ALA A 336 -3.11 2.84 15.17
CA ALA A 336 -3.49 3.64 14.02
C ALA A 336 -4.51 4.70 14.41
N LYS A 337 -4.39 5.90 13.82
CA LYS A 337 -5.42 6.94 13.92
C LYS A 337 -6.42 6.73 12.80
N VAL A 338 -7.68 6.46 13.14
CA VAL A 338 -8.75 6.22 12.18
C VAL A 338 -9.71 7.40 12.15
N THR A 339 -9.95 7.98 10.98
CA THR A 339 -10.76 9.19 10.83
C THR A 339 -11.71 9.08 9.64
N GLY A 340 -12.99 9.35 9.85
CA GLY A 340 -14.04 9.26 8.82
C GLY A 340 -14.85 7.96 8.91
N GLY A 341 -15.81 7.80 7.96
CA GLY A 341 -16.77 6.69 7.96
C GLY A 341 -17.80 6.74 9.07
N LYS A 342 -18.82 5.90 8.97
CA LYS A 342 -19.94 5.91 9.91
C LYS A 342 -19.63 5.17 11.21
N ASN A 343 -19.06 3.99 11.13
CA ASN A 343 -18.76 3.11 12.25
C ASN A 343 -17.35 2.52 12.06
N PRO A 344 -16.31 3.34 12.22
CA PRO A 344 -14.94 2.83 12.06
C PRO A 344 -14.58 1.89 13.20
N GLY A 345 -13.70 0.92 12.92
CA GLY A 345 -13.17 0.00 13.92
C GLY A 345 -11.69 0.26 14.22
N ALA A 346 -11.32 0.16 15.48
CA ALA A 346 -9.92 0.35 15.86
C ALA A 346 -9.00 -0.75 15.32
N PHE A 347 -9.56 -1.94 15.03
CA PHE A 347 -8.86 -3.06 14.42
C PHE A 347 -9.47 -3.41 13.05
N VAL A 348 -10.73 -3.78 12.97
CA VAL A 348 -11.45 -4.09 11.72
C VAL A 348 -12.62 -3.14 11.56
N GLY A 349 -12.77 -2.53 10.39
CA GLY A 349 -13.89 -1.64 10.09
C GLY A 349 -15.21 -2.40 10.04
N MET A 350 -15.27 -3.50 9.32
CA MET A 350 -16.47 -4.32 9.21
C MET A 350 -16.15 -5.79 8.94
N THR A 351 -16.90 -6.68 9.61
CA THR A 351 -17.05 -8.06 9.14
C THR A 351 -18.30 -8.13 8.27
N ALA A 352 -18.25 -8.83 7.16
CA ALA A 352 -19.36 -8.82 6.21
C ALA A 352 -20.62 -9.52 6.74
N ASP A 353 -20.50 -10.48 7.65
CA ASP A 353 -21.60 -11.18 8.32
C ASP A 353 -21.07 -11.92 9.56
N GLU A 354 -21.84 -11.97 10.64
CA GLU A 354 -21.53 -12.74 11.87
C GLU A 354 -21.38 -14.25 11.60
N SER A 355 -22.06 -14.77 10.59
CA SER A 355 -21.99 -16.18 10.19
C SER A 355 -20.69 -16.56 9.48
N MET A 356 -19.81 -15.61 9.17
CA MET A 356 -18.67 -15.81 8.26
C MET A 356 -17.43 -16.44 8.88
N ASN A 357 -17.50 -16.98 10.10
CA ASN A 357 -16.43 -17.74 10.72
C ASN A 357 -15.04 -17.01 10.74
N CYS A 358 -15.07 -15.68 10.94
CA CYS A 358 -13.85 -14.92 11.18
C CYS A 358 -13.28 -15.28 12.56
N LYS A 359 -11.98 -15.53 12.63
CA LYS A 359 -11.29 -15.94 13.85
C LYS A 359 -10.21 -14.94 14.23
N TYR A 360 -10.20 -14.57 15.47
CA TYR A 360 -9.19 -13.67 16.03
C TYR A 360 -8.56 -14.35 17.24
N ASP A 361 -7.24 -14.22 17.36
CA ASP A 361 -6.50 -14.79 18.50
C ASP A 361 -5.34 -13.87 18.84
N GLY A 362 -5.27 -13.40 20.09
CA GLY A 362 -4.19 -12.54 20.56
C GLY A 362 -4.05 -11.24 19.72
N CYS A 363 -5.16 -10.58 19.37
CA CYS A 363 -5.16 -9.34 18.62
C CYS A 363 -5.36 -8.13 19.56
N PHE A 364 -4.62 -7.05 19.33
CA PHE A 364 -4.62 -5.89 20.21
C PHE A 364 -4.67 -4.58 19.43
N TYR A 365 -5.27 -3.54 20.04
CA TYR A 365 -5.23 -2.19 19.49
C TYR A 365 -4.97 -1.13 20.56
N ASN A 366 -4.32 -0.04 20.18
CA ASN A 366 -4.12 1.12 21.03
C ASN A 366 -5.44 1.91 21.13
N ASN A 367 -6.11 1.84 22.30
CA ASN A 367 -7.39 2.51 22.53
C ASN A 367 -7.25 4.02 22.80
N GLU A 368 -6.04 4.53 23.00
CA GLU A 368 -5.79 5.96 23.19
C GLU A 368 -5.70 6.71 21.86
N GLN A 369 -5.41 6.03 20.74
CA GLN A 369 -5.42 6.66 19.42
C GLN A 369 -6.83 7.06 18.95
N ASN A 370 -7.83 6.28 19.33
CA ASN A 370 -9.22 6.49 18.95
C ASN A 370 -10.15 6.28 20.18
N PRO A 371 -10.22 7.23 21.11
CA PRO A 371 -10.97 7.06 22.35
C PRO A 371 -12.46 6.74 22.10
N GLY A 372 -12.94 5.67 22.72
CA GLY A 372 -14.33 5.20 22.57
C GLY A 372 -14.62 4.35 21.34
N MET A 373 -13.61 4.15 20.45
CA MET A 373 -13.76 3.26 19.30
C MET A 373 -13.61 1.79 19.73
N VAL A 374 -14.49 0.94 19.24
CA VAL A 374 -14.46 -0.51 19.49
C VAL A 374 -13.54 -1.23 18.50
N GLY A 375 -13.16 -2.47 18.81
CA GLY A 375 -12.28 -3.26 17.95
C GLY A 375 -12.82 -3.50 16.54
N ILE A 376 -14.15 -3.75 16.42
CA ILE A 376 -14.84 -3.95 15.15
C ILE A 376 -15.96 -2.91 15.00
N GLY A 377 -15.91 -2.15 13.91
CA GLY A 377 -16.74 -0.96 13.72
C GLY A 377 -18.24 -1.21 13.58
N ASN A 378 -18.69 -2.40 13.17
CA ASN A 378 -20.12 -2.74 13.14
C ASN A 378 -20.70 -3.18 14.51
N GLY A 379 -19.97 -2.91 15.60
CA GLY A 379 -20.50 -3.03 16.96
C GLY A 379 -20.40 -4.41 17.61
N VAL A 380 -19.69 -5.34 16.98
CA VAL A 380 -19.43 -6.67 17.56
C VAL A 380 -18.18 -6.60 18.43
N GLU A 381 -18.34 -6.76 19.73
CA GLU A 381 -17.22 -6.92 20.65
C GLU A 381 -16.73 -8.39 20.63
N ILE A 382 -15.48 -8.59 20.24
CA ILE A 382 -14.84 -9.90 20.27
C ILE A 382 -13.72 -9.84 21.32
N PRO A 383 -13.79 -10.64 22.41
CA PRO A 383 -12.79 -10.62 23.49
C PRO A 383 -11.35 -10.87 23.01
N ALA A 384 -11.17 -11.56 21.87
CA ALA A 384 -9.88 -11.82 21.26
C ALA A 384 -9.25 -10.60 20.56
N ILE A 385 -9.99 -9.46 20.48
CA ILE A 385 -9.49 -8.17 20.02
C ILE A 385 -9.57 -7.18 21.18
N ALA A 386 -8.46 -6.99 21.89
CA ALA A 386 -8.43 -6.22 23.12
C ALA A 386 -7.85 -4.81 22.95
N GLY A 387 -8.58 -3.79 23.40
CA GLY A 387 -8.07 -2.43 23.51
C GLY A 387 -7.14 -2.26 24.69
N MET A 388 -5.97 -1.68 24.49
CA MET A 388 -4.97 -1.44 25.55
C MET A 388 -4.42 -0.01 25.44
N PRO A 389 -4.08 0.63 26.58
CA PRO A 389 -3.38 1.91 26.55
C PRO A 389 -1.94 1.75 26.03
N GLU A 390 -1.40 2.77 25.42
CA GLU A 390 -0.07 2.76 24.80
C GLU A 390 1.02 2.29 25.75
N ALA A 391 1.01 2.78 26.98
CA ALA A 391 1.99 2.39 27.99
C ALA A 391 2.00 0.87 28.29
N ALA A 392 0.85 0.21 28.23
CA ALA A 392 0.75 -1.24 28.42
C ALA A 392 1.20 -2.02 27.17
N MET A 393 1.02 -1.44 25.98
CA MET A 393 1.47 -2.04 24.73
C MET A 393 2.99 -1.96 24.53
N LYS A 394 3.68 -1.05 25.22
CA LYS A 394 5.14 -0.87 25.16
C LYS A 394 5.88 -1.67 26.26
N THR A 395 5.46 -2.87 26.55
CA THR A 395 6.02 -3.69 27.62
C THR A 395 6.47 -5.07 27.14
N ALA A 396 7.36 -5.68 27.90
CA ALA A 396 7.75 -7.08 27.69
C ALA A 396 6.54 -8.04 27.82
N ASP A 397 5.57 -7.72 28.70
CA ASP A 397 4.34 -8.50 28.84
C ASP A 397 3.50 -8.48 27.57
N MET A 398 3.49 -7.37 26.85
CA MET A 398 2.81 -7.29 25.54
C MET A 398 3.48 -8.21 24.51
N ALA A 399 4.82 -8.20 24.44
CA ALA A 399 5.54 -9.13 23.57
C ALA A 399 5.28 -10.59 23.98
N ALA A 400 5.20 -10.90 25.28
CA ALA A 400 4.85 -12.23 25.77
C ALA A 400 3.42 -12.64 25.35
N LYS A 401 2.44 -11.73 25.43
CA LYS A 401 1.06 -11.98 24.96
C LYS A 401 1.01 -12.26 23.45
N LEU A 402 1.76 -11.50 22.66
CA LEU A 402 1.86 -11.71 21.21
C LEU A 402 2.58 -13.03 20.87
N ASN A 403 3.54 -13.46 21.69
CA ASN A 403 4.21 -14.75 21.51
C ASN A 403 3.31 -15.91 21.84
N ALA A 404 2.47 -15.79 22.88
CA ALA A 404 1.61 -16.88 23.37
C ALA A 404 2.38 -18.21 23.42
N ASP A 405 1.90 -19.26 22.74
CA ASP A 405 2.50 -20.58 22.68
C ASP A 405 3.48 -20.79 21.51
N GLN A 406 3.82 -19.70 20.78
CA GLN A 406 4.66 -19.79 19.59
C GLN A 406 6.10 -20.19 19.93
N ASN A 407 6.62 -21.21 19.25
CA ASN A 407 8.00 -21.66 19.38
C ASN A 407 8.61 -21.95 17.99
N PRO A 408 9.62 -21.19 17.55
CA PRO A 408 10.27 -20.09 18.28
C PRO A 408 9.36 -18.86 18.42
N ALA A 409 9.54 -18.08 19.48
CA ALA A 409 8.84 -16.84 19.74
C ALA A 409 9.29 -15.75 18.76
N PRO A 410 8.37 -15.18 17.94
CA PRO A 410 8.76 -14.21 16.93
C PRO A 410 8.85 -12.77 17.45
N TRP A 411 8.20 -12.44 18.57
CA TRP A 411 8.10 -11.09 19.09
C TRP A 411 9.15 -10.78 20.15
N LEU A 412 9.77 -9.62 20.01
CA LEU A 412 10.69 -9.04 20.98
C LEU A 412 10.21 -7.65 21.40
N GLN A 413 10.70 -7.17 22.54
CA GLN A 413 10.52 -5.79 22.97
C GLN A 413 11.83 -5.28 23.55
N ALA A 414 12.22 -4.06 23.18
CA ALA A 414 13.33 -3.31 23.75
C ALA A 414 13.03 -1.82 23.66
N ASN A 415 13.41 -1.05 24.67
CA ASN A 415 13.05 0.37 24.76
C ASN A 415 13.71 1.24 23.67
N ASP A 416 14.86 0.81 23.18
CA ASP A 416 15.65 1.47 22.14
C ASP A 416 15.33 1.01 20.72
N VAL A 417 14.44 0.03 20.58
CA VAL A 417 13.96 -0.48 19.29
C VAL A 417 12.48 -0.18 19.17
N ASN A 418 12.04 0.28 17.99
CA ASN A 418 10.64 0.56 17.68
C ASN A 418 9.94 1.49 18.71
N ASN A 419 10.68 2.42 19.32
CA ASN A 419 10.19 3.29 20.40
C ASN A 419 9.53 2.53 21.57
N GLY A 420 10.03 1.32 21.88
CA GLY A 420 9.51 0.46 22.93
C GLY A 420 8.30 -0.40 22.54
N TRP A 421 7.78 -0.29 21.33
CA TRP A 421 6.75 -1.19 20.83
C TRP A 421 7.32 -2.59 20.54
N PRO A 422 6.54 -3.67 20.69
CA PRO A 422 6.94 -5.00 20.24
C PRO A 422 7.32 -5.00 18.76
N TYR A 423 8.34 -5.75 18.43
CA TYR A 423 8.83 -5.89 17.06
C TYR A 423 9.17 -7.35 16.72
N LEU A 424 9.19 -7.64 15.44
CA LEU A 424 9.48 -8.98 14.94
C LEU A 424 10.99 -9.24 14.91
N LYS A 425 11.43 -10.38 15.47
CA LYS A 425 12.84 -10.75 15.56
C LYS A 425 13.53 -10.80 14.19
N ASP A 426 12.88 -11.44 13.23
CA ASP A 426 13.44 -11.69 11.90
C ASP A 426 13.01 -10.64 10.85
N ASN A 427 12.21 -9.65 11.25
CA ASN A 427 11.81 -8.51 10.46
C ASN A 427 11.86 -7.24 11.33
N LYS A 428 13.06 -6.83 11.71
CA LYS A 428 13.26 -5.67 12.56
C LYS A 428 12.95 -4.38 11.81
N PRO A 429 12.22 -3.44 12.44
CA PRO A 429 12.14 -2.09 11.88
C PRO A 429 13.54 -1.48 11.80
N VAL A 430 13.86 -0.88 10.67
CA VAL A 430 15.13 -0.17 10.51
C VAL A 430 15.09 1.05 11.43
N VAL A 431 15.94 1.04 12.45
CA VAL A 431 16.15 2.23 13.29
C VAL A 431 16.85 3.27 12.42
N THR A 432 16.09 4.13 11.78
CA THR A 432 16.66 5.35 11.24
C THR A 432 16.95 6.25 12.43
N SER A 433 18.20 6.40 12.80
CA SER A 433 18.69 7.26 13.89
C SER A 433 18.48 8.77 13.65
N LEU A 434 17.76 9.09 12.61
CA LEU A 434 17.14 10.36 12.33
C LEU A 434 15.67 10.04 12.11
N ALA A 435 14.80 10.59 12.94
CA ALA A 435 13.42 10.78 12.53
C ALA A 435 13.50 11.58 11.21
N ALA A 436 13.55 10.85 10.08
CA ALA A 436 13.23 11.47 8.82
C ALA A 436 11.82 12.02 9.02
N PRO A 437 11.58 13.32 8.78
CA PRO A 437 10.25 13.86 8.93
C PRO A 437 9.30 12.96 8.17
N MET A 438 8.18 12.57 8.79
CA MET A 438 7.03 12.09 8.01
C MET A 438 6.91 13.07 6.86
N PHE A 439 6.79 12.57 5.62
CA PHE A 439 6.61 13.42 4.48
C PHE A 439 5.33 14.24 4.69
N HIS A 440 5.47 15.36 5.35
CA HIS A 440 4.52 16.42 5.13
C HIS A 440 4.95 16.99 3.79
N ASP A 441 4.15 16.77 2.74
CA ASP A 441 4.24 17.57 1.55
C ASP A 441 3.97 19.02 2.00
N ILE A 442 5.03 19.69 2.43
CA ILE A 442 4.95 21.11 2.75
C ILE A 442 4.71 21.78 1.41
N ARG A 443 3.46 22.08 1.14
CA ARG A 443 3.05 22.82 -0.04
C ARG A 443 3.31 24.30 0.20
N ILE A 444 4.05 24.91 -0.69
CA ILE A 444 4.38 26.33 -0.63
C ILE A 444 3.97 26.96 -1.94
N TRP A 445 3.00 27.87 -1.92
CA TRP A 445 2.54 28.62 -3.09
C TRP A 445 2.25 30.06 -2.73
N ALA A 446 2.05 30.92 -3.73
CA ALA A 446 1.65 32.28 -3.48
C ALA A 446 0.40 32.62 -4.32
N ALA A 447 -0.54 33.32 -3.70
CA ALA A 447 -1.75 33.84 -4.31
C ALA A 447 -2.22 35.09 -3.58
N ALA A 448 -2.85 36.03 -4.28
CA ALA A 448 -3.50 37.21 -3.71
C ALA A 448 -2.64 37.99 -2.69
N GLY A 449 -1.35 38.19 -2.97
CA GLY A 449 -0.43 38.91 -2.09
C GLY A 449 -0.06 38.16 -0.80
N ARG A 450 -0.20 36.84 -0.78
CA ARG A 450 0.17 35.99 0.36
C ARG A 450 0.97 34.76 -0.10
N ILE A 451 1.85 34.31 0.75
CA ILE A 451 2.53 33.02 0.63
C ILE A 451 1.82 32.06 1.58
N PHE A 452 1.36 30.94 1.04
CA PHE A 452 0.69 29.88 1.79
C PHE A 452 1.66 28.72 2.00
N ILE A 453 1.66 28.17 3.20
CA ILE A 453 2.39 26.97 3.58
C ILE A 453 1.40 26.03 4.24
N ALA A 454 1.16 24.88 3.63
CA ALA A 454 0.27 23.85 4.16
C ALA A 454 1.05 22.54 4.38
N GLY A 455 0.60 21.72 5.34
CA GLY A 455 1.21 20.45 5.68
C GLY A 455 2.51 20.54 6.47
N ALA A 456 2.93 21.73 6.94
CA ALA A 456 4.11 21.86 7.79
C ALA A 456 3.78 21.35 9.21
N PRO A 457 4.61 20.45 9.80
CA PRO A 457 4.47 20.08 11.20
C PRO A 457 4.47 21.28 12.13
N VAL A 458 3.68 21.23 13.19
CA VAL A 458 3.72 22.25 14.24
C VAL A 458 5.15 22.34 14.79
N GLY A 459 5.68 23.57 14.82
CA GLY A 459 7.06 23.83 15.24
C GLY A 459 8.10 23.80 14.10
N THR A 460 7.71 23.53 12.86
CA THR A 460 8.60 23.66 11.69
C THR A 460 9.10 25.10 11.58
N SER A 461 10.41 25.30 11.46
CA SER A 461 10.99 26.64 11.23
C SER A 461 10.61 27.15 9.85
N LEU A 462 9.90 28.28 9.80
CA LEU A 462 9.54 28.98 8.58
C LEU A 462 10.41 30.21 8.39
N GLN A 463 11.03 30.34 7.23
CA GLN A 463 11.86 31.49 6.87
C GLN A 463 11.51 31.94 5.45
N VAL A 464 11.29 33.22 5.25
CA VAL A 464 11.04 33.82 3.94
C VAL A 464 12.10 34.87 3.65
N TYR A 465 12.68 34.80 2.47
CA TYR A 465 13.70 35.70 1.98
C TYR A 465 13.25 36.41 0.71
N ASP A 466 13.55 37.68 0.59
CA ASP A 466 13.40 38.41 -0.67
C ASP A 466 14.56 38.12 -1.65
N MET A 467 14.49 38.65 -2.84
CA MET A 467 15.52 38.46 -3.88
C MET A 467 16.87 39.10 -3.56
N GLN A 468 16.94 39.95 -2.55
CA GLN A 468 18.18 40.50 -2.03
C GLN A 468 18.78 39.67 -0.92
N GLY A 469 18.15 38.53 -0.59
CA GLY A 469 18.56 37.61 0.48
C GLY A 469 18.22 38.13 1.89
N ARG A 470 17.43 39.18 2.02
CA ARG A 470 16.98 39.66 3.35
C ARG A 470 15.87 38.73 3.83
N ARG A 471 16.00 38.26 5.08
CA ARG A 471 14.97 37.47 5.73
C ARG A 471 13.84 38.40 6.19
N ILE A 472 12.65 38.22 5.59
CA ILE A 472 11.45 39.04 5.87
C ILE A 472 10.50 38.34 6.84
N TYR A 473 10.67 37.04 7.08
CA TYR A 473 9.86 36.25 8.01
C TYR A 473 10.70 35.16 8.67
N ASN A 474 10.46 34.86 9.95
CA ASN A 474 11.16 33.84 10.70
C ASN A 474 10.38 33.47 11.96
N GLU A 475 9.52 32.47 11.85
CA GLU A 475 8.73 31.93 12.97
C GLU A 475 8.58 30.42 12.85
N ALA A 476 8.03 29.78 13.88
CA ALA A 476 7.63 28.38 13.80
C ALA A 476 6.23 28.25 13.20
N ALA A 477 6.00 27.24 12.37
CA ALA A 477 4.69 26.97 11.80
C ALA A 477 3.69 26.53 12.88
N PHE A 478 2.49 27.04 12.77
CA PHE A 478 1.31 26.51 13.44
C PHE A 478 0.47 25.93 12.31
N ALA A 479 0.22 24.65 12.22
CA ALA A 479 -0.63 24.06 11.19
C ALA A 479 -0.53 24.79 9.82
N ASP A 480 -1.58 24.90 9.03
CA ASP A 480 -1.55 25.69 7.79
C ASP A 480 -1.28 27.18 8.08
N HIS A 481 -0.27 27.74 7.46
CA HIS A 481 0.22 29.08 7.72
C HIS A 481 0.22 29.94 6.46
N ASP A 482 -0.13 31.23 6.59
CA ASP A 482 -0.06 32.17 5.50
C ASP A 482 0.63 33.47 5.91
N ILE A 483 1.43 34.03 4.99
CA ILE A 483 2.28 35.20 5.23
C ILE A 483 1.92 36.24 4.20
N ALA A 484 1.49 37.43 4.63
CA ALA A 484 1.24 38.56 3.74
C ALA A 484 2.58 39.11 3.21
N VAL A 485 2.68 39.30 1.90
CA VAL A 485 3.87 39.84 1.23
C VAL A 485 3.48 40.82 0.13
N SER A 486 4.39 41.73 -0.21
CA SER A 486 4.24 42.57 -1.40
C SER A 486 4.44 41.77 -2.69
N PRO A 487 3.96 42.24 -3.86
CA PRO A 487 4.28 41.60 -5.12
C PRO A 487 5.80 41.43 -5.30
N GLY A 488 6.23 40.21 -5.65
CA GLY A 488 7.64 39.91 -5.79
C GLY A 488 7.98 38.43 -5.79
N ILE A 489 9.26 38.14 -5.95
CA ILE A 489 9.78 36.77 -5.89
C ILE A 489 10.38 36.54 -4.51
N TYR A 490 10.07 35.39 -3.92
CA TYR A 490 10.50 34.99 -2.59
C TYR A 490 11.10 33.59 -2.57
N ILE A 491 12.08 33.39 -1.72
CA ILE A 491 12.56 32.06 -1.35
C ILE A 491 11.95 31.73 0.03
N VAL A 492 11.20 30.67 0.09
CA VAL A 492 10.56 30.17 1.31
C VAL A 492 11.26 28.88 1.74
N ARG A 493 11.71 28.85 2.98
CA ARG A 493 12.23 27.67 3.63
C ARG A 493 11.31 27.24 4.75
N ALA A 494 10.85 26.01 4.72
CA ALA A 494 10.04 25.38 5.74
C ALA A 494 10.70 24.05 6.14
N GLY A 495 11.43 24.05 7.25
CA GLY A 495 12.31 22.94 7.62
C GLY A 495 13.37 22.67 6.53
N GLU A 496 13.35 21.46 5.95
CA GLU A 496 14.23 21.06 4.84
C GLU A 496 13.67 21.44 3.45
N SER A 497 12.38 21.79 3.36
CA SER A 497 11.74 22.17 2.11
C SER A 497 12.08 23.60 1.73
N ILE A 498 12.46 23.83 0.47
CA ILE A 498 12.75 25.14 -0.09
C ILE A 498 11.97 25.33 -1.39
N ALA A 499 11.23 26.42 -1.47
CA ALA A 499 10.49 26.79 -2.67
C ALA A 499 10.78 28.23 -3.09
N LYS A 500 10.79 28.48 -4.43
CA LYS A 500 10.76 29.81 -5.01
C LYS A 500 9.33 30.11 -5.44
N VAL A 501 8.74 31.15 -4.89
CA VAL A 501 7.36 31.55 -5.19
C VAL A 501 7.30 32.97 -5.78
N LEU A 502 6.37 33.16 -6.70
CA LEU A 502 6.04 34.49 -7.23
C LEU A 502 4.71 34.94 -6.62
N ALA A 503 4.77 35.92 -5.73
CA ALA A 503 3.57 36.56 -5.20
C ALA A 503 3.10 37.64 -6.20
N PRO A 504 1.88 37.52 -6.72
CA PRO A 504 1.31 38.49 -7.67
C PRO A 504 0.95 39.82 -7.03
#